data_8e9f160944a2a5c4cc111482ba062375
#
_entry.id   8e9f160944a2a5c4cc111482ba062375
#
_cell.length_a   1.000
_cell.length_b   1.000
_cell.length_c   1.000
_cell.angle_alpha   90.00
_cell.angle_beta   90.00
_cell.angle_gamma   90.00
#
_symmetry.space_group_name_H-M   'P 1'
#
loop_
_entity.id
_entity.type
_entity.pdbx_description
1 polymer ?
#
loop_
_entity_poly.entity_id
_entity_poly.type
_entity_poly.pdbx_seq_one_letter_code
_entity_poly.pdbx_strand_id
1 'polypeptide(L)'
;MSVNWQDIAFSFLGGLGLFLFSIKYMGDGLQQAAGDKLRFYIDKYTSNPFLGVLIGIVMTALIQSSSGVTVIVVGLVSAGLLSLRQAIGIVMGANIGTTVTSFMIGFKLGDYALPVIFLGAALLFFTSNKKLNNLGRILFGVGGIFFALNLMGDAVEPLKSVTAFKDYLATLGDRPVMGVIIGAGLTMLIQSSAATIGILQSLYSGGLLDLQGALPILFGDSIGTTVTAVLAALGSNIAAKRVAGAHVLFNVIGTVLCLILLVPFTALIQWFKSVLGLTPEMTIAFAHGTFNIANTIVQFPFIGLLAYLVTKIIPGEDEINKYEALYLDRLLITQAPAIALGNAKKELVHLASYAIQSLEASYAFFAKGDEKYFDKVEKYETAVNSIDEELTTYLIDISNESLSVSENEVLASVLDSVRDLERIGDLAVASANLSQHIHNKGIEFSDTAKAELADVYNRTHRIALDSIRVVVDDDKVLAGQVILRHEELEKLEKQLRKIHTKRLNNGECTAQAGINYVDYLSHYTRIADHAINLVEKVTEGVI
;
A
#
# COMPACT_ATOMS: atom_id res chain seq x y z
N MET A 1 -47.15 -25.73 3.28
CA MET A 1 -47.08 -24.29 2.95
C MET A 1 -46.33 -24.15 1.64
N SER A 2 -46.89 -23.40 0.68
CA SER A 2 -46.16 -23.10 -0.56
C SER A 2 -44.97 -22.20 -0.22
N VAL A 3 -43.77 -22.64 -0.53
CA VAL A 3 -42.56 -21.84 -0.31
C VAL A 3 -42.58 -20.67 -1.29
N ASN A 4 -42.56 -19.43 -0.78
CA ASN A 4 -42.46 -18.25 -1.62
C ASN A 4 -41.00 -17.96 -1.91
N TRP A 5 -40.51 -18.41 -3.06
CA TRP A 5 -39.10 -18.24 -3.50
C TRP A 5 -38.70 -16.78 -3.65
N GLN A 6 -39.65 -15.91 -4.00
CA GLN A 6 -39.38 -14.49 -4.18
C GLN A 6 -39.07 -13.82 -2.84
N ASP A 7 -39.87 -14.10 -1.81
CA ASP A 7 -39.66 -13.54 -0.46
C ASP A 7 -38.34 -14.04 0.14
N ILE A 8 -38.03 -15.33 -0.05
CA ILE A 8 -36.75 -15.91 0.38
C ILE A 8 -35.59 -15.18 -0.31
N ALA A 9 -35.64 -15.05 -1.65
CA ALA A 9 -34.58 -14.41 -2.41
C ALA A 9 -34.39 -12.93 -2.02
N PHE A 10 -35.50 -12.18 -1.88
CA PHE A 10 -35.41 -10.76 -1.54
C PHE A 10 -34.91 -10.52 -0.11
N SER A 11 -35.41 -11.31 0.86
CA SER A 11 -34.95 -11.19 2.26
C SER A 11 -33.50 -11.64 2.42
N PHE A 12 -33.10 -12.73 1.77
CA PHE A 12 -31.73 -13.21 1.83
C PHE A 12 -30.75 -12.25 1.15
N LEU A 13 -31.04 -11.79 -0.09
CA LEU A 13 -30.19 -10.85 -0.82
C LEU A 13 -30.16 -9.47 -0.14
N GLY A 14 -31.27 -9.00 0.38
CA GLY A 14 -31.34 -7.78 1.18
C GLY A 14 -30.52 -7.88 2.47
N GLY A 15 -30.64 -9.01 3.17
CA GLY A 15 -29.82 -9.33 4.34
C GLY A 15 -28.32 -9.38 4.00
N LEU A 16 -27.96 -10.04 2.90
CA LEU A 16 -26.57 -10.11 2.43
C LEU A 16 -26.02 -8.71 2.09
N GLY A 17 -26.79 -7.88 1.39
CA GLY A 17 -26.41 -6.51 1.08
C GLY A 17 -26.15 -5.67 2.33
N LEU A 18 -27.06 -5.78 3.33
CA LEU A 18 -26.89 -5.11 4.62
C LEU A 18 -25.68 -5.65 5.39
N PHE A 19 -25.44 -6.95 5.35
CA PHE A 19 -24.28 -7.59 5.97
C PHE A 19 -22.96 -7.06 5.38
N LEU A 20 -22.84 -7.04 4.06
CA LEU A 20 -21.65 -6.53 3.37
C LEU A 20 -21.41 -5.05 3.68
N PHE A 21 -22.46 -4.23 3.65
CA PHE A 21 -22.35 -2.82 4.03
C PHE A 21 -21.89 -2.66 5.48
N SER A 22 -22.46 -3.43 6.40
CA SER A 22 -22.17 -3.34 7.84
C SER A 22 -20.74 -3.76 8.16
N ILE A 23 -20.22 -4.82 7.54
CA ILE A 23 -18.81 -5.23 7.67
C ILE A 23 -17.89 -4.11 7.17
N LYS A 24 -18.15 -3.57 5.98
CA LYS A 24 -17.34 -2.48 5.41
C LYS A 24 -17.35 -1.26 6.32
N TYR A 25 -18.53 -0.85 6.77
CA TYR A 25 -18.69 0.34 7.61
C TYR A 25 -18.02 0.21 8.98
N MET A 26 -18.05 -0.99 9.58
CA MET A 26 -17.31 -1.33 10.78
C MET A 26 -15.80 -1.29 10.52
N GLY A 27 -15.34 -1.88 9.41
CA GLY A 27 -13.95 -1.91 9.00
C GLY A 27 -13.37 -0.51 8.81
N ASP A 28 -14.11 0.38 8.13
CA ASP A 28 -13.72 1.79 7.94
C ASP A 28 -13.58 2.51 9.30
N GLY A 29 -14.49 2.23 10.24
CA GLY A 29 -14.42 2.76 11.61
C GLY A 29 -13.19 2.28 12.38
N LEU A 30 -12.84 0.99 12.28
CA LEU A 30 -11.66 0.39 12.88
C LEU A 30 -10.37 0.94 12.27
N GLN A 31 -10.31 1.03 10.94
CA GLN A 31 -9.16 1.56 10.22
C GLN A 31 -8.88 3.02 10.59
N GLN A 32 -9.92 3.87 10.62
CA GLN A 32 -9.78 5.27 11.04
C GLN A 32 -9.41 5.43 12.52
N ALA A 33 -9.84 4.49 13.39
CA ALA A 33 -9.45 4.48 14.78
C ALA A 33 -7.98 4.04 14.99
N ALA A 34 -7.48 3.14 14.15
CA ALA A 34 -6.10 2.65 14.19
C ALA A 34 -5.07 3.71 13.72
N GLY A 35 -5.46 4.59 12.78
CA GLY A 35 -4.66 5.72 12.28
C GLY A 35 -3.26 5.34 11.76
N ASP A 36 -2.34 6.30 11.78
CA ASP A 36 -0.97 6.18 11.23
C ASP A 36 -0.07 5.13 11.90
N LYS A 37 -0.50 4.58 13.05
CA LYS A 37 0.25 3.54 13.77
C LYS A 37 0.42 2.27 12.94
N LEU A 38 -0.52 2.00 12.03
CA LEU A 38 -0.49 0.81 11.17
C LEU A 38 0.76 0.80 10.27
N ARG A 39 1.08 1.95 9.66
CA ARG A 39 2.27 2.12 8.81
C ARG A 39 3.56 1.94 9.59
N PHE A 40 3.66 2.57 10.76
CA PHE A 40 4.83 2.46 11.63
C PHE A 40 5.15 1.00 12.00
N TYR A 41 4.12 0.17 12.22
CA TYR A 41 4.30 -1.25 12.53
C TYR A 41 4.79 -2.07 11.33
N ILE A 42 4.35 -1.75 10.10
CA ILE A 42 4.81 -2.44 8.89
C ILE A 42 6.31 -2.17 8.68
N ASP A 43 6.73 -0.91 8.66
CA ASP A 43 8.11 -0.52 8.37
C ASP A 43 9.10 -1.03 9.42
N LYS A 44 8.70 -1.06 10.69
CA LYS A 44 9.61 -1.37 11.81
C LYS A 44 9.73 -2.86 12.13
N TYR A 45 8.70 -3.67 11.90
CA TYR A 45 8.60 -5.03 12.43
C TYR A 45 8.51 -6.15 11.37
N THR A 46 8.68 -5.85 10.09
CA THR A 46 8.69 -6.87 9.02
C THR A 46 10.05 -7.55 8.82
N SER A 47 10.99 -7.40 9.76
CA SER A 47 12.37 -7.88 9.63
C SER A 47 12.51 -9.40 9.40
N ASN A 48 11.51 -10.19 9.80
CA ASN A 48 11.48 -11.63 9.55
C ASN A 48 10.06 -12.16 9.28
N PRO A 49 9.91 -13.33 8.61
CA PRO A 49 8.60 -13.90 8.28
C PRO A 49 7.68 -14.17 9.47
N PHE A 50 8.22 -14.48 10.66
CA PHE A 50 7.42 -14.73 11.86
C PHE A 50 6.73 -13.45 12.35
N LEU A 51 7.47 -12.35 12.41
CA LEU A 51 6.88 -11.04 12.70
C LEU A 51 5.89 -10.63 11.60
N GLY A 52 6.17 -11.00 10.35
CA GLY A 52 5.23 -10.83 9.24
C GLY A 52 3.88 -11.50 9.52
N VAL A 53 3.87 -12.74 10.04
CA VAL A 53 2.61 -13.43 10.42
C VAL A 53 1.86 -12.64 11.50
N LEU A 54 2.55 -12.18 12.55
CA LEU A 54 1.89 -11.40 13.61
C LEU A 54 1.31 -10.08 13.09
N ILE A 55 2.06 -9.39 12.23
CA ILE A 55 1.60 -8.16 11.59
C ILE A 55 0.39 -8.44 10.70
N GLY A 56 0.42 -9.50 9.88
CA GLY A 56 -0.70 -9.91 9.05
C GLY A 56 -1.97 -10.18 9.86
N ILE A 57 -1.85 -10.85 11.02
CA ILE A 57 -2.98 -11.07 11.94
C ILE A 57 -3.54 -9.74 12.42
N VAL A 58 -2.70 -8.86 12.97
CA VAL A 58 -3.14 -7.60 13.57
C VAL A 58 -3.74 -6.67 12.50
N MET A 59 -3.07 -6.54 11.35
CA MET A 59 -3.56 -5.71 10.25
C MET A 59 -4.93 -6.18 9.76
N THR A 60 -5.09 -7.47 9.51
CA THR A 60 -6.37 -8.00 9.01
C THR A 60 -7.46 -7.88 10.06
N ALA A 61 -7.16 -8.10 11.34
CA ALA A 61 -8.12 -7.89 12.43
C ALA A 61 -8.57 -6.43 12.55
N LEU A 62 -7.69 -5.47 12.28
CA LEU A 62 -7.99 -4.02 12.31
C LEU A 62 -8.69 -3.54 11.04
N ILE A 63 -8.17 -3.92 9.86
CA ILE A 63 -8.72 -3.50 8.55
C ILE A 63 -10.00 -4.28 8.23
N GLN A 64 -10.21 -5.46 8.84
CA GLN A 64 -11.33 -6.39 8.57
C GLN A 64 -11.37 -6.86 7.09
N SER A 65 -10.21 -6.86 6.43
CA SER A 65 -10.06 -7.27 5.02
C SER A 65 -8.69 -7.91 4.78
N SER A 66 -8.64 -9.23 4.68
CA SER A 66 -7.40 -9.94 4.28
C SER A 66 -7.02 -9.65 2.82
N SER A 67 -8.01 -9.45 1.96
CA SER A 67 -7.77 -9.04 0.57
C SER A 67 -7.10 -7.68 0.50
N GLY A 68 -7.58 -6.69 1.28
CA GLY A 68 -6.96 -5.37 1.38
C GLY A 68 -5.51 -5.45 1.88
N VAL A 69 -5.27 -6.22 2.95
CA VAL A 69 -3.91 -6.45 3.46
C VAL A 69 -3.02 -7.10 2.41
N THR A 70 -3.52 -8.11 1.68
CA THR A 70 -2.75 -8.79 0.64
C THR A 70 -2.42 -7.85 -0.52
N VAL A 71 -3.35 -6.98 -0.94
CA VAL A 71 -3.10 -5.96 -1.98
C VAL A 71 -2.02 -4.97 -1.53
N ILE A 72 -2.07 -4.49 -0.28
CA ILE A 72 -1.02 -3.64 0.30
C ILE A 72 0.34 -4.36 0.24
N VAL A 73 0.39 -5.64 0.63
CA VAL A 73 1.62 -6.44 0.60
C VAL A 73 2.13 -6.64 -0.83
N VAL A 74 1.24 -6.90 -1.79
CA VAL A 74 1.58 -6.98 -3.23
C VAL A 74 2.23 -5.68 -3.68
N GLY A 75 1.65 -4.52 -3.34
CA GLY A 75 2.21 -3.21 -3.67
C GLY A 75 3.57 -2.96 -3.02
N LEU A 76 3.74 -3.29 -1.73
CA LEU A 76 5.03 -3.13 -1.03
C LEU A 76 6.14 -4.02 -1.61
N VAL A 77 5.81 -5.23 -2.06
CA VAL A 77 6.78 -6.11 -2.76
C VAL A 77 7.07 -5.58 -4.15
N SER A 78 6.07 -5.09 -4.87
CA SER A 78 6.23 -4.43 -6.17
C SER A 78 7.20 -3.26 -6.09
N ALA A 79 7.09 -2.47 -5.03
CA ALA A 79 7.98 -1.34 -4.74
C ALA A 79 9.34 -1.75 -4.14
N GLY A 80 9.67 -3.04 -4.03
CA GLY A 80 10.94 -3.51 -3.47
C GLY A 80 11.12 -3.29 -1.96
N LEU A 81 10.04 -2.91 -1.24
CA LEU A 81 10.07 -2.59 0.19
C LEU A 81 9.96 -3.83 1.08
N LEU A 82 9.43 -4.92 0.53
CA LEU A 82 9.30 -6.21 1.19
C LEU A 82 9.89 -7.32 0.32
N SER A 83 10.61 -8.24 0.92
CA SER A 83 11.01 -9.47 0.24
C SER A 83 9.81 -10.43 0.10
N LEU A 84 9.85 -11.31 -0.89
CA LEU A 84 8.82 -12.33 -1.12
C LEU A 84 8.56 -13.19 0.14
N ARG A 85 9.62 -13.54 0.91
CA ARG A 85 9.47 -14.35 2.13
C ARG A 85 8.73 -13.61 3.24
N GLN A 86 9.01 -12.33 3.42
CA GLN A 86 8.30 -11.47 4.39
C GLN A 86 6.82 -11.34 4.00
N ALA A 87 6.57 -11.10 2.72
CA ALA A 87 5.22 -11.01 2.16
C ALA A 87 4.41 -12.28 2.37
N ILE A 88 4.99 -13.46 2.13
CA ILE A 88 4.33 -14.75 2.39
C ILE A 88 3.96 -14.87 3.88
N GLY A 89 4.85 -14.46 4.79
CA GLY A 89 4.54 -14.43 6.23
C GLY A 89 3.33 -13.54 6.56
N ILE A 90 3.28 -12.33 6.01
CA ILE A 90 2.15 -11.41 6.24
C ILE A 90 0.85 -11.99 5.67
N VAL A 91 0.89 -12.59 4.48
CA VAL A 91 -0.27 -13.23 3.84
C VAL A 91 -0.79 -14.41 4.67
N MET A 92 0.10 -15.26 5.20
CA MET A 92 -0.26 -16.34 6.14
C MET A 92 -0.97 -15.78 7.38
N GLY A 93 -0.42 -14.70 7.94
CA GLY A 93 -1.03 -14.00 9.08
C GLY A 93 -2.38 -13.39 8.74
N ALA A 94 -2.54 -12.81 7.55
CA ALA A 94 -3.80 -12.23 7.08
C ALA A 94 -4.92 -13.28 7.02
N ASN A 95 -4.62 -14.51 6.60
CA ASN A 95 -5.59 -15.61 6.63
C ASN A 95 -6.06 -15.94 8.06
N ILE A 96 -5.14 -15.96 9.04
CA ILE A 96 -5.52 -16.12 10.45
C ILE A 96 -6.36 -14.91 10.91
N GLY A 97 -5.94 -13.68 10.58
CA GLY A 97 -6.64 -12.46 10.98
C GLY A 97 -8.10 -12.39 10.50
N THR A 98 -8.41 -12.96 9.33
CA THR A 98 -9.78 -13.06 8.80
C THR A 98 -10.71 -13.83 9.74
N THR A 99 -10.18 -14.78 10.52
CA THR A 99 -11.00 -15.59 11.43
C THR A 99 -11.57 -14.78 12.59
N VAL A 100 -10.98 -13.62 12.94
CA VAL A 100 -11.52 -12.71 13.96
C VAL A 100 -12.95 -12.30 13.61
N THR A 101 -13.23 -12.00 12.33
CA THR A 101 -14.59 -11.70 11.86
C THR A 101 -15.53 -12.89 12.07
N SER A 102 -15.09 -14.12 11.77
CA SER A 102 -15.89 -15.33 11.98
C SER A 102 -16.24 -15.55 13.45
N PHE A 103 -15.29 -15.28 14.36
CA PHE A 103 -15.55 -15.32 15.80
C PHE A 103 -16.51 -14.21 16.23
N MET A 104 -16.38 -13.00 15.73
CA MET A 104 -17.32 -11.92 16.02
C MET A 104 -18.74 -12.31 15.61
N ILE A 105 -18.92 -12.86 14.41
CA ILE A 105 -20.21 -13.35 13.90
C ILE A 105 -20.73 -14.50 14.77
N GLY A 106 -19.85 -15.37 15.27
CA GLY A 106 -20.21 -16.53 16.10
C GLY A 106 -20.82 -16.20 17.47
N PHE A 107 -20.64 -14.97 17.97
CA PHE A 107 -21.31 -14.53 19.19
C PHE A 107 -22.80 -14.29 18.91
N LYS A 108 -23.70 -14.85 19.75
CA LYS A 108 -25.15 -14.63 19.65
C LYS A 108 -25.52 -13.26 20.23
N LEU A 109 -25.23 -12.19 19.50
CA LEU A 109 -25.63 -10.84 19.87
C LEU A 109 -26.86 -10.35 19.09
N GLY A 110 -27.57 -11.24 18.41
CA GLY A 110 -28.75 -10.92 17.59
C GLY A 110 -29.84 -10.16 18.34
N ASP A 111 -30.10 -10.53 19.60
CA ASP A 111 -31.09 -9.87 20.46
C ASP A 111 -30.70 -8.43 20.81
N TYR A 112 -29.39 -8.12 20.78
CA TYR A 112 -28.85 -6.79 21.07
C TYR A 112 -28.53 -5.99 19.80
N ALA A 113 -28.80 -6.52 18.61
CA ALA A 113 -28.48 -5.88 17.35
C ALA A 113 -29.07 -4.47 17.24
N LEU A 114 -30.39 -4.33 17.50
CA LEU A 114 -31.06 -3.02 17.39
C LEU A 114 -30.61 -1.99 18.43
N PRO A 115 -30.45 -2.31 19.73
CA PRO A 115 -29.82 -1.40 20.70
C PRO A 115 -28.44 -0.95 20.32
N VAL A 116 -27.58 -1.85 19.78
CA VAL A 116 -26.21 -1.53 19.35
C VAL A 116 -26.21 -0.62 18.11
N ILE A 117 -27.11 -0.87 17.13
CA ILE A 117 -27.32 0.02 15.99
C ILE A 117 -27.71 1.43 16.47
N PHE A 118 -28.68 1.50 17.42
CA PHE A 118 -29.14 2.79 17.95
C PHE A 118 -28.01 3.57 18.63
N LEU A 119 -27.21 2.91 19.48
CA LEU A 119 -26.06 3.54 20.13
C LEU A 119 -25.03 4.02 19.12
N GLY A 120 -24.73 3.20 18.09
CA GLY A 120 -23.84 3.57 17.00
C GLY A 120 -24.36 4.80 16.24
N ALA A 121 -25.64 4.80 15.86
CA ALA A 121 -26.28 5.92 15.18
C ALA A 121 -26.27 7.20 16.05
N ALA A 122 -26.56 7.08 17.35
CA ALA A 122 -26.54 8.21 18.27
C ALA A 122 -25.16 8.85 18.35
N LEU A 123 -24.07 8.06 18.41
CA LEU A 123 -22.71 8.58 18.39
C LEU A 123 -22.40 9.26 17.04
N LEU A 124 -22.86 8.75 15.92
CA LEU A 124 -22.65 9.34 14.60
C LEU A 124 -23.33 10.70 14.43
N PHE A 125 -24.58 10.82 14.91
CA PHE A 125 -25.38 12.03 14.69
C PHE A 125 -25.19 13.11 15.75
N PHE A 126 -24.88 12.72 17.00
CA PHE A 126 -24.87 13.66 18.12
C PHE A 126 -23.47 14.04 18.60
N THR A 127 -22.38 13.50 18.00
CA THR A 127 -21.02 13.89 18.37
C THR A 127 -20.21 14.39 17.20
N SER A 128 -19.43 15.45 17.44
CA SER A 128 -18.43 15.96 16.48
C SER A 128 -17.02 15.43 16.80
N ASN A 129 -16.86 14.62 17.85
CA ASN A 129 -15.55 14.07 18.23
C ASN A 129 -15.21 12.89 17.33
N LYS A 130 -14.09 13.00 16.58
CA LYS A 130 -13.61 11.99 15.63
C LYS A 130 -13.53 10.58 16.25
N LYS A 131 -13.02 10.46 17.48
CA LYS A 131 -12.90 9.15 18.15
C LYS A 131 -14.26 8.52 18.47
N LEU A 132 -15.22 9.32 18.94
CA LEU A 132 -16.58 8.86 19.23
C LEU A 132 -17.35 8.57 17.95
N ASN A 133 -17.12 9.33 16.88
CA ASN A 133 -17.71 9.06 15.58
C ASN A 133 -17.23 7.72 15.01
N ASN A 134 -15.90 7.44 15.09
CA ASN A 134 -15.35 6.15 14.67
C ASN A 134 -15.91 4.99 15.53
N LEU A 135 -16.04 5.18 16.85
CA LEU A 135 -16.71 4.21 17.70
C LEU A 135 -18.19 4.00 17.28
N GLY A 136 -18.88 5.08 16.90
CA GLY A 136 -20.24 5.02 16.36
C GLY A 136 -20.32 4.15 15.10
N ARG A 137 -19.36 4.29 14.16
CA ARG A 137 -19.27 3.45 12.96
C ARG A 137 -19.07 1.98 13.30
N ILE A 138 -18.16 1.69 14.24
CA ILE A 138 -17.90 0.32 14.70
C ILE A 138 -19.16 -0.30 15.31
N LEU A 139 -19.81 0.38 16.23
CA LEU A 139 -21.03 -0.12 16.88
C LEU A 139 -22.17 -0.30 15.88
N PHE A 140 -22.42 0.69 15.02
CA PHE A 140 -23.45 0.59 13.98
C PHE A 140 -23.20 -0.60 13.05
N GLY A 141 -21.94 -0.79 12.61
CA GLY A 141 -21.55 -1.91 11.77
C GLY A 141 -21.71 -3.25 12.48
N VAL A 142 -21.27 -3.38 13.74
CA VAL A 142 -21.44 -4.61 14.53
C VAL A 142 -22.92 -4.95 14.68
N GLY A 143 -23.77 -4.01 15.10
CA GLY A 143 -25.20 -4.25 15.21
C GLY A 143 -25.85 -4.60 13.88
N GLY A 144 -25.45 -3.92 12.80
CA GLY A 144 -25.91 -4.21 11.43
C GLY A 144 -25.55 -5.62 10.95
N ILE A 145 -24.35 -6.12 11.28
CA ILE A 145 -23.93 -7.51 10.99
C ILE A 145 -24.91 -8.51 11.62
N PHE A 146 -25.18 -8.37 12.93
CA PHE A 146 -26.08 -9.30 13.63
C PHE A 146 -27.53 -9.20 13.15
N PHE A 147 -28.00 -7.99 12.87
CA PHE A 147 -29.35 -7.80 12.31
C PHE A 147 -29.48 -8.46 10.93
N ALA A 148 -28.47 -8.28 10.07
CA ALA A 148 -28.43 -8.89 8.74
C ALA A 148 -28.39 -10.43 8.80
N LEU A 149 -27.62 -11.00 9.74
CA LEU A 149 -27.55 -12.45 9.94
C LEU A 149 -28.88 -13.05 10.40
N ASN A 150 -29.59 -12.38 11.31
CA ASN A 150 -30.95 -12.79 11.70
C ASN A 150 -31.88 -12.78 10.49
N LEU A 151 -31.85 -11.69 9.70
CA LEU A 151 -32.67 -11.57 8.49
C LEU A 151 -32.37 -12.69 7.47
N MET A 152 -31.08 -13.01 7.27
CA MET A 152 -30.67 -14.11 6.38
C MET A 152 -31.06 -15.48 6.92
N GLY A 153 -30.93 -15.70 8.24
CA GLY A 153 -31.35 -16.95 8.91
C GLY A 153 -32.84 -17.19 8.78
N ASP A 154 -33.65 -16.18 9.06
CA ASP A 154 -35.13 -16.25 8.94
C ASP A 154 -35.54 -16.48 7.47
N ALA A 155 -34.86 -15.86 6.52
CA ALA A 155 -35.13 -16.03 5.10
C ALA A 155 -34.93 -17.46 4.60
N VAL A 156 -33.96 -18.20 5.12
CA VAL A 156 -33.67 -19.59 4.71
C VAL A 156 -34.43 -20.63 5.51
N GLU A 157 -35.09 -20.25 6.60
CA GLU A 157 -35.82 -21.19 7.46
C GLU A 157 -36.88 -22.00 6.71
N PRO A 158 -37.72 -21.43 5.80
CA PRO A 158 -38.69 -22.18 5.02
C PRO A 158 -38.07 -23.29 4.15
N LEU A 159 -36.79 -23.18 3.76
CA LEU A 159 -36.10 -24.18 2.97
C LEU A 159 -35.91 -25.52 3.71
N LYS A 160 -36.00 -25.51 5.04
CA LYS A 160 -36.02 -26.74 5.86
C LYS A 160 -37.20 -27.67 5.52
N SER A 161 -38.27 -27.13 4.96
CA SER A 161 -39.45 -27.91 4.58
C SER A 161 -39.33 -28.50 3.15
N VAL A 162 -38.34 -28.07 2.35
CA VAL A 162 -38.14 -28.52 0.97
C VAL A 162 -37.21 -29.74 0.94
N THR A 163 -37.79 -30.93 0.82
CA THR A 163 -37.05 -32.21 0.85
C THR A 163 -35.92 -32.25 -0.21
N ALA A 164 -36.24 -31.86 -1.44
CA ALA A 164 -35.24 -31.86 -2.53
C ALA A 164 -34.04 -30.95 -2.24
N PHE A 165 -34.24 -29.84 -1.51
CA PHE A 165 -33.13 -28.94 -1.13
C PHE A 165 -32.27 -29.57 -0.02
N LYS A 166 -32.91 -30.18 0.99
CA LYS A 166 -32.21 -30.95 2.04
C LYS A 166 -31.38 -32.09 1.47
N ASP A 167 -32.01 -32.88 0.60
CA ASP A 167 -31.34 -34.04 -0.02
C ASP A 167 -30.12 -33.58 -0.84
N TYR A 168 -30.25 -32.47 -1.57
CA TYR A 168 -29.13 -31.90 -2.31
C TYR A 168 -27.99 -31.45 -1.37
N LEU A 169 -28.29 -30.72 -0.30
CA LEU A 169 -27.28 -30.27 0.67
C LEU A 169 -26.64 -31.45 1.42
N ALA A 170 -27.43 -32.50 1.76
CA ALA A 170 -26.90 -33.71 2.38
C ALA A 170 -25.85 -34.42 1.48
N THR A 171 -26.03 -34.37 0.13
CA THR A 171 -25.04 -34.96 -0.79
C THR A 171 -23.70 -34.25 -0.77
N LEU A 172 -23.60 -33.03 -0.25
CA LEU A 172 -22.34 -32.29 -0.13
C LEU A 172 -21.39 -32.94 0.88
N GLY A 173 -21.91 -33.56 1.94
CA GLY A 173 -21.13 -34.33 2.89
C GLY A 173 -20.41 -35.52 2.24
N ASP A 174 -21.05 -36.16 1.27
CA ASP A 174 -20.49 -37.29 0.51
C ASP A 174 -19.57 -36.86 -0.65
N ARG A 175 -19.60 -35.56 -1.02
CA ARG A 175 -18.85 -34.99 -2.16
C ARG A 175 -18.01 -33.79 -1.75
N PRO A 176 -16.98 -34.00 -0.92
CA PRO A 176 -16.23 -32.88 -0.33
C PRO A 176 -15.56 -31.96 -1.38
N VAL A 177 -15.12 -32.48 -2.52
CA VAL A 177 -14.56 -31.68 -3.61
C VAL A 177 -15.59 -30.69 -4.18
N MET A 178 -16.86 -31.12 -4.27
CA MET A 178 -17.96 -30.23 -4.71
C MET A 178 -18.19 -29.11 -3.69
N GLY A 179 -18.10 -29.41 -2.39
CA GLY A 179 -18.15 -28.41 -1.33
C GLY A 179 -17.07 -27.33 -1.47
N VAL A 180 -15.83 -27.76 -1.76
CA VAL A 180 -14.72 -26.82 -2.04
C VAL A 180 -14.99 -25.96 -3.26
N ILE A 181 -15.49 -26.52 -4.36
CA ILE A 181 -15.81 -25.75 -5.58
C ILE A 181 -16.91 -24.73 -5.28
N ILE A 182 -17.94 -25.11 -4.52
CA ILE A 182 -19.03 -24.20 -4.15
C ILE A 182 -18.49 -23.07 -3.27
N GLY A 183 -17.71 -23.39 -2.23
CA GLY A 183 -17.12 -22.39 -1.34
C GLY A 183 -16.20 -21.41 -2.09
N ALA A 184 -15.32 -21.95 -2.93
CA ALA A 184 -14.44 -21.13 -3.76
C ALA A 184 -15.23 -20.24 -4.73
N GLY A 185 -16.19 -20.80 -5.46
CA GLY A 185 -17.01 -20.06 -6.40
C GLY A 185 -17.85 -18.97 -5.73
N LEU A 186 -18.44 -19.25 -4.57
CA LEU A 186 -19.23 -18.28 -3.81
C LEU A 186 -18.35 -17.10 -3.36
N THR A 187 -17.17 -17.37 -2.83
CA THR A 187 -16.24 -16.33 -2.36
C THR A 187 -15.67 -15.52 -3.52
N MET A 188 -15.37 -16.16 -4.66
CA MET A 188 -14.96 -15.46 -5.89
C MET A 188 -16.03 -14.48 -6.38
N LEU A 189 -17.31 -14.88 -6.30
CA LEU A 189 -18.42 -14.04 -6.75
C LEU A 189 -18.68 -12.87 -5.79
N ILE A 190 -18.71 -13.15 -4.48
CA ILE A 190 -19.00 -12.15 -3.45
C ILE A 190 -17.76 -11.29 -3.14
N GLN A 191 -16.56 -11.80 -3.39
CA GLN A 191 -15.27 -11.21 -3.04
C GLN A 191 -15.12 -10.88 -1.53
N SER A 192 -15.80 -11.66 -0.68
CA SER A 192 -15.79 -11.51 0.77
C SER A 192 -15.87 -12.87 1.46
N SER A 193 -14.75 -13.32 2.03
CA SER A 193 -14.72 -14.53 2.86
C SER A 193 -15.60 -14.41 4.11
N ALA A 194 -15.64 -13.22 4.72
CA ALA A 194 -16.52 -12.98 5.87
C ALA A 194 -18.00 -13.20 5.53
N ALA A 195 -18.43 -12.80 4.32
CA ALA A 195 -19.80 -13.04 3.85
C ALA A 195 -20.05 -14.53 3.60
N THR A 196 -19.15 -15.23 2.95
CA THR A 196 -19.26 -16.67 2.70
C THR A 196 -19.35 -17.46 4.01
N ILE A 197 -18.49 -17.12 4.99
CA ILE A 197 -18.54 -17.74 6.32
C ILE A 197 -19.82 -17.38 7.06
N GLY A 198 -20.31 -16.14 6.98
CA GLY A 198 -21.60 -15.74 7.56
C GLY A 198 -22.78 -16.51 6.98
N ILE A 199 -22.81 -16.71 5.65
CA ILE A 199 -23.81 -17.58 4.98
C ILE A 199 -23.69 -19.02 5.51
N LEU A 200 -22.47 -19.55 5.59
CA LEU A 200 -22.20 -20.91 6.06
C LEU A 200 -22.65 -21.10 7.51
N GLN A 201 -22.37 -20.12 8.38
CA GLN A 201 -22.85 -20.12 9.77
C GLN A 201 -24.40 -20.12 9.85
N SER A 202 -25.08 -19.33 9.01
CA SER A 202 -26.53 -19.29 8.94
C SER A 202 -27.13 -20.62 8.45
N LEU A 203 -26.53 -21.24 7.43
CA LEU A 203 -27.00 -22.53 6.91
C LEU A 203 -26.76 -23.68 7.91
N TYR A 204 -25.62 -23.68 8.59
CA TYR A 204 -25.30 -24.69 9.61
C TYR A 204 -26.16 -24.53 10.87
N SER A 205 -26.33 -23.31 11.38
CA SER A 205 -27.21 -23.04 12.54
C SER A 205 -28.67 -23.28 12.22
N GLY A 206 -29.07 -23.01 10.99
CA GLY A 206 -30.37 -23.36 10.46
C GLY A 206 -30.64 -24.87 10.33
N GLY A 207 -29.61 -25.73 10.51
CA GLY A 207 -29.76 -27.19 10.36
C GLY A 207 -29.96 -27.63 8.92
N LEU A 208 -29.60 -26.79 7.94
CA LEU A 208 -29.66 -27.10 6.52
C LEU A 208 -28.41 -27.83 6.02
N LEU A 209 -27.28 -27.62 6.69
CA LEU A 209 -26.01 -28.32 6.47
C LEU A 209 -25.56 -29.01 7.75
N ASP A 210 -24.95 -30.18 7.63
CA ASP A 210 -24.18 -30.79 8.70
C ASP A 210 -22.72 -30.29 8.72
N LEU A 211 -21.94 -30.66 9.73
CA LEU A 211 -20.56 -30.25 9.85
C LEU A 211 -19.68 -30.81 8.73
N GLN A 212 -19.96 -32.05 8.30
CA GLN A 212 -19.20 -32.73 7.27
C GLN A 212 -19.37 -32.07 5.90
N GLY A 213 -20.55 -31.54 5.59
CA GLY A 213 -20.81 -30.77 4.37
C GLY A 213 -20.33 -29.31 4.47
N ALA A 214 -20.36 -28.72 5.67
CA ALA A 214 -19.93 -27.34 5.88
C ALA A 214 -18.40 -27.14 5.78
N LEU A 215 -17.60 -28.08 6.28
CA LEU A 215 -16.14 -27.94 6.31
C LEU A 215 -15.50 -27.82 4.91
N PRO A 216 -15.85 -28.64 3.89
CA PRO A 216 -15.31 -28.46 2.54
C PRO A 216 -15.63 -27.10 1.92
N ILE A 217 -16.82 -26.54 2.19
CA ILE A 217 -17.22 -25.19 1.73
C ILE A 217 -16.30 -24.14 2.38
N LEU A 218 -16.02 -24.27 3.67
CA LEU A 218 -15.10 -23.41 4.41
C LEU A 218 -13.68 -23.48 3.85
N PHE A 219 -13.18 -24.67 3.49
CA PHE A 219 -11.86 -24.80 2.86
C PHE A 219 -11.83 -24.15 1.49
N GLY A 220 -12.91 -24.27 0.72
CA GLY A 220 -13.07 -23.62 -0.59
C GLY A 220 -13.07 -22.09 -0.50
N ASP A 221 -13.73 -21.53 0.51
CA ASP A 221 -13.72 -20.09 0.79
C ASP A 221 -12.31 -19.51 0.80
N SER A 222 -11.37 -20.19 1.45
CA SER A 222 -9.97 -19.76 1.54
C SER A 222 -9.27 -19.73 0.17
N ILE A 223 -9.61 -20.63 -0.75
CA ILE A 223 -9.12 -20.56 -2.14
C ILE A 223 -9.78 -19.39 -2.86
N GLY A 224 -11.10 -19.23 -2.72
CA GLY A 224 -11.86 -18.15 -3.37
C GLY A 224 -11.34 -16.75 -3.03
N THR A 225 -10.91 -16.55 -1.79
CA THR A 225 -10.34 -15.28 -1.31
C THR A 225 -9.08 -14.86 -2.09
N THR A 226 -8.32 -15.82 -2.63
CA THR A 226 -7.07 -15.52 -3.34
C THR A 226 -7.27 -14.81 -4.68
N VAL A 227 -8.47 -14.85 -5.26
CA VAL A 227 -8.78 -14.22 -6.55
C VAL A 227 -8.53 -12.72 -6.51
N THR A 228 -8.84 -12.05 -5.39
CA THR A 228 -8.57 -10.61 -5.24
C THR A 228 -7.08 -10.29 -5.35
N ALA A 229 -6.21 -11.12 -4.76
CA ALA A 229 -4.76 -10.96 -4.87
C ALA A 229 -4.27 -11.21 -6.30
N VAL A 230 -4.86 -12.19 -7.00
CA VAL A 230 -4.53 -12.47 -8.41
C VAL A 230 -4.95 -11.31 -9.30
N LEU A 231 -6.16 -10.77 -9.11
CA LEU A 231 -6.64 -9.60 -9.85
C LEU A 231 -5.75 -8.37 -9.60
N ALA A 232 -5.35 -8.13 -8.35
CA ALA A 232 -4.44 -7.04 -8.00
C ALA A 232 -3.06 -7.18 -8.65
N ALA A 233 -2.57 -8.41 -8.85
CA ALA A 233 -1.29 -8.69 -9.48
C ALA A 233 -1.33 -8.67 -11.03
N LEU A 234 -2.51 -8.62 -11.66
CA LEU A 234 -2.70 -8.62 -13.10
C LEU A 234 -2.10 -7.37 -13.70
N GLY A 235 -1.39 -6.76 -13.87
CA GLY A 235 -0.78 -5.55 -14.42
C GLY A 235 0.45 -5.12 -13.63
N SER A 236 0.73 -5.81 -12.54
CA SER A 236 1.88 -5.53 -11.69
C SER A 236 3.13 -6.30 -12.16
N ASN A 237 4.26 -6.00 -11.54
CA ASN A 237 5.55 -6.64 -11.81
C ASN A 237 5.58 -8.13 -11.40
N ILE A 238 6.66 -8.82 -11.73
CA ILE A 238 6.83 -10.27 -11.48
C ILE A 238 6.84 -10.57 -9.97
N ALA A 239 7.44 -9.69 -9.17
CA ALA A 239 7.51 -9.86 -7.72
C ALA A 239 6.10 -9.86 -7.09
N ALA A 240 5.23 -8.96 -7.51
CA ALA A 240 3.81 -8.89 -7.12
C ALA A 240 3.04 -10.17 -7.52
N LYS A 241 3.23 -10.65 -8.76
CA LYS A 241 2.62 -11.91 -9.25
C LYS A 241 3.04 -13.12 -8.42
N ARG A 242 4.30 -13.16 -7.97
CA ARG A 242 4.80 -14.21 -7.08
C ARG A 242 4.13 -14.20 -5.71
N VAL A 243 3.84 -13.03 -5.14
CA VAL A 243 3.09 -12.93 -3.87
C VAL A 243 1.67 -13.49 -4.04
N ALA A 244 0.96 -13.09 -5.09
CA ALA A 244 -0.37 -13.62 -5.39
C ALA A 244 -0.34 -15.13 -5.63
N GLY A 245 0.63 -15.63 -6.39
CA GLY A 245 0.86 -17.06 -6.61
C GLY A 245 1.14 -17.83 -5.31
N ALA A 246 1.92 -17.24 -4.40
CA ALA A 246 2.18 -17.84 -3.09
C ALA A 246 0.92 -17.92 -2.24
N HIS A 247 0.06 -16.90 -2.28
CA HIS A 247 -1.23 -16.90 -1.60
C HIS A 247 -2.15 -18.01 -2.11
N VAL A 248 -2.25 -18.17 -3.44
CA VAL A 248 -3.01 -19.27 -4.06
C VAL A 248 -2.44 -20.62 -3.62
N LEU A 249 -1.12 -20.82 -3.75
CA LEU A 249 -0.46 -22.07 -3.44
C LEU A 249 -0.63 -22.46 -1.97
N PHE A 250 -0.48 -21.51 -1.04
CA PHE A 250 -0.69 -21.71 0.38
C PHE A 250 -2.11 -22.20 0.71
N ASN A 251 -3.14 -21.58 0.12
CA ASN A 251 -4.54 -21.95 0.38
C ASN A 251 -4.91 -23.27 -0.31
N VAL A 252 -4.42 -23.53 -1.51
CA VAL A 252 -4.64 -24.81 -2.21
C VAL A 252 -3.99 -25.97 -1.46
N ILE A 253 -2.74 -25.84 -1.02
CA ILE A 253 -2.06 -26.89 -0.22
C ILE A 253 -2.82 -27.12 1.08
N GLY A 254 -3.22 -26.07 1.80
CA GLY A 254 -3.98 -26.20 3.03
C GLY A 254 -5.31 -26.91 2.84
N THR A 255 -6.04 -26.54 1.80
CA THR A 255 -7.31 -27.19 1.44
C THR A 255 -7.13 -28.66 1.12
N VAL A 256 -6.13 -29.02 0.30
CA VAL A 256 -5.83 -30.42 -0.03
C VAL A 256 -5.47 -31.22 1.20
N LEU A 257 -4.61 -30.69 2.08
CA LEU A 257 -4.24 -31.34 3.34
C LEU A 257 -5.46 -31.57 4.23
N CYS A 258 -6.32 -30.55 4.39
CA CYS A 258 -7.51 -30.70 5.21
C CYS A 258 -8.60 -31.58 4.59
N LEU A 259 -8.68 -31.68 3.26
CA LEU A 259 -9.54 -32.68 2.60
C LEU A 259 -9.06 -34.11 2.87
N ILE A 260 -7.76 -34.36 2.81
CA ILE A 260 -7.18 -35.67 3.15
C ILE A 260 -7.44 -36.01 4.62
N LEU A 261 -7.38 -35.01 5.50
CA LEU A 261 -7.60 -35.11 6.93
C LEU A 261 -9.03 -34.77 7.34
N LEU A 262 -10.02 -34.81 6.44
CA LEU A 262 -11.39 -34.33 6.71
C LEU A 262 -12.02 -35.06 7.89
N VAL A 263 -11.87 -36.37 7.98
CA VAL A 263 -12.46 -37.16 9.06
C VAL A 263 -11.86 -36.80 10.43
N PRO A 264 -10.52 -36.83 10.64
CA PRO A 264 -9.95 -36.43 11.92
C PRO A 264 -10.16 -34.93 12.23
N PHE A 265 -10.19 -34.07 11.23
CA PHE A 265 -10.48 -32.64 11.42
C PHE A 265 -11.94 -32.44 11.89
N THR A 266 -12.90 -33.13 11.27
CA THR A 266 -14.31 -33.10 11.71
C THR A 266 -14.45 -33.59 13.17
N ALA A 267 -13.76 -34.68 13.52
CA ALA A 267 -13.77 -35.20 14.89
C ALA A 267 -13.17 -34.19 15.89
N LEU A 268 -12.11 -33.49 15.52
CA LEU A 268 -11.51 -32.44 16.34
C LEU A 268 -12.50 -31.28 16.59
N ILE A 269 -13.18 -30.82 15.55
CA ILE A 269 -14.16 -29.73 15.70
C ILE A 269 -15.38 -30.18 16.51
N GLN A 270 -15.83 -31.41 16.34
CA GLN A 270 -16.88 -31.99 17.19
C GLN A 270 -16.46 -32.09 18.66
N TRP A 271 -15.20 -32.45 18.92
CA TRP A 271 -14.64 -32.44 20.26
C TRP A 271 -14.64 -31.03 20.87
N PHE A 272 -14.15 -30.02 20.14
CA PHE A 272 -14.26 -28.60 20.59
C PHE A 272 -15.70 -28.23 20.90
N LYS A 273 -16.65 -28.57 20.01
CA LYS A 273 -18.07 -28.31 20.20
C LYS A 273 -18.59 -28.91 21.51
N SER A 274 -18.22 -30.15 21.81
CA SER A 274 -18.69 -30.88 23.01
C SER A 274 -18.07 -30.36 24.30
N VAL A 275 -16.74 -30.10 24.29
CA VAL A 275 -16.00 -29.69 25.50
C VAL A 275 -16.27 -28.23 25.86
N LEU A 276 -16.36 -27.36 24.86
CA LEU A 276 -16.55 -25.92 25.06
C LEU A 276 -18.03 -25.50 25.01
N GLY A 277 -18.96 -26.40 24.71
CA GLY A 277 -20.40 -26.08 24.61
C GLY A 277 -20.67 -25.06 23.48
N LEU A 278 -19.99 -25.18 22.34
CA LEU A 278 -20.07 -24.18 21.29
C LEU A 278 -21.45 -24.16 20.62
N THR A 279 -21.96 -22.95 20.36
CA THR A 279 -23.13 -22.77 19.48
C THR A 279 -22.79 -23.23 18.05
N PRO A 280 -23.81 -23.50 17.21
CA PRO A 280 -23.54 -23.86 15.81
C PRO A 280 -22.66 -22.83 15.09
N GLU A 281 -22.96 -21.55 15.21
CA GLU A 281 -22.22 -20.45 14.58
C GLU A 281 -20.77 -20.42 15.08
N MET A 282 -20.57 -20.54 16.40
CA MET A 282 -19.23 -20.59 17.01
C MET A 282 -18.47 -21.84 16.59
N THR A 283 -19.15 -22.97 16.33
CA THR A 283 -18.52 -24.20 15.81
C THR A 283 -17.84 -23.96 14.46
N ILE A 284 -18.53 -23.25 13.54
CA ILE A 284 -17.94 -22.87 12.25
C ILE A 284 -16.79 -21.86 12.42
N ALA A 285 -16.91 -20.91 13.35
CA ALA A 285 -15.83 -19.97 13.65
C ALA A 285 -14.58 -20.69 14.18
N PHE A 286 -14.75 -21.68 15.11
CA PHE A 286 -13.65 -22.51 15.58
C PHE A 286 -13.06 -23.38 14.48
N ALA A 287 -13.88 -23.93 13.58
CA ALA A 287 -13.41 -24.67 12.41
C ALA A 287 -12.53 -23.79 11.51
N HIS A 288 -12.99 -22.56 11.23
CA HIS A 288 -12.28 -21.59 10.41
C HIS A 288 -10.95 -21.15 11.07
N GLY A 289 -10.96 -20.85 12.37
CA GLY A 289 -9.76 -20.52 13.12
C GLY A 289 -8.77 -21.66 13.15
N THR A 290 -9.23 -22.88 13.46
CA THR A 290 -8.39 -24.09 13.52
C THR A 290 -7.77 -24.39 12.16
N PHE A 291 -8.52 -24.28 11.07
CA PHE A 291 -8.02 -24.48 9.71
C PHE A 291 -6.87 -23.51 9.40
N ASN A 292 -7.08 -22.20 9.56
CA ASN A 292 -6.07 -21.19 9.20
C ASN A 292 -4.83 -21.24 10.09
N ILE A 293 -5.01 -21.46 11.40
CA ILE A 293 -3.89 -21.59 12.34
C ILE A 293 -3.09 -22.86 12.03
N ALA A 294 -3.74 -24.01 11.87
CA ALA A 294 -3.07 -25.26 11.55
C ALA A 294 -2.36 -25.18 10.19
N ASN A 295 -3.01 -24.63 9.18
CA ASN A 295 -2.44 -24.42 7.85
C ASN A 295 -1.16 -23.56 7.92
N THR A 296 -1.20 -22.47 8.69
CA THR A 296 -0.04 -21.61 8.91
C THR A 296 1.07 -22.35 9.66
N ILE A 297 0.77 -23.02 10.77
CA ILE A 297 1.78 -23.76 11.55
C ILE A 297 2.48 -24.83 10.69
N VAL A 298 1.72 -25.56 9.88
CA VAL A 298 2.26 -26.62 9.02
C VAL A 298 3.12 -26.05 7.89
N GLN A 299 2.69 -24.95 7.24
CA GLN A 299 3.39 -24.42 6.08
C GLN A 299 4.45 -23.35 6.41
N PHE A 300 4.42 -22.75 7.60
CA PHE A 300 5.38 -21.73 8.02
C PHE A 300 6.85 -22.17 7.91
N PRO A 301 7.26 -23.38 8.35
CA PRO A 301 8.64 -23.84 8.17
C PRO A 301 9.06 -23.96 6.70
N PHE A 302 8.11 -24.06 5.79
CA PHE A 302 8.30 -24.23 4.35
C PHE A 302 8.16 -22.94 3.54
N ILE A 303 8.15 -21.75 4.18
CA ILE A 303 8.07 -20.45 3.46
C ILE A 303 9.15 -20.35 2.37
N GLY A 304 10.38 -20.82 2.65
CA GLY A 304 11.45 -20.84 1.66
C GLY A 304 11.13 -21.71 0.45
N LEU A 305 10.49 -22.85 0.67
CA LEU A 305 10.04 -23.75 -0.40
C LEU A 305 8.89 -23.14 -1.19
N LEU A 306 7.91 -22.51 -0.53
CA LEU A 306 6.83 -21.79 -1.20
C LEU A 306 7.37 -20.68 -2.09
N ALA A 307 8.29 -19.86 -1.57
CA ALA A 307 8.96 -18.82 -2.35
C ALA A 307 9.71 -19.40 -3.57
N TYR A 308 10.43 -20.50 -3.39
CA TYR A 308 11.11 -21.19 -4.48
C TYR A 308 10.13 -21.71 -5.54
N LEU A 309 9.05 -22.38 -5.13
CA LEU A 309 8.05 -22.93 -6.05
C LEU A 309 7.38 -21.84 -6.88
N VAL A 310 6.93 -20.74 -6.26
CA VAL A 310 6.30 -19.65 -7.02
C VAL A 310 7.28 -18.94 -7.94
N THR A 311 8.56 -18.81 -7.55
CA THR A 311 9.60 -18.26 -8.44
C THR A 311 9.83 -19.16 -9.65
N LYS A 312 9.70 -20.49 -9.49
CA LYS A 312 9.81 -21.44 -10.58
C LYS A 312 8.56 -21.46 -11.48
N ILE A 313 7.36 -21.31 -10.89
CA ILE A 313 6.07 -21.28 -11.62
C ILE A 313 5.93 -19.97 -12.40
N ILE A 314 6.39 -18.86 -11.82
CA ILE A 314 6.35 -17.52 -12.40
C ILE A 314 7.82 -17.09 -12.64
N PRO A 315 8.42 -17.53 -13.76
CA PRO A 315 9.81 -17.21 -14.10
C PRO A 315 9.92 -15.75 -14.58
N GLY A 316 11.14 -15.24 -14.61
CA GLY A 316 11.50 -13.91 -15.06
C GLY A 316 12.14 -13.08 -13.97
N GLU A 317 12.71 -11.98 -14.37
CA GLU A 317 13.21 -10.90 -13.50
C GLU A 317 12.50 -9.64 -13.96
N ASP A 318 12.17 -8.76 -13.02
CA ASP A 318 11.64 -7.46 -13.38
C ASP A 318 12.76 -6.69 -14.08
N GLU A 319 12.56 -6.33 -15.34
CA GLU A 319 13.42 -5.33 -15.98
C GLU A 319 13.17 -4.02 -15.23
N ILE A 320 14.12 -3.65 -14.38
CA ILE A 320 14.14 -2.33 -13.76
C ILE A 320 14.40 -1.37 -14.92
N ASN A 321 13.37 -0.80 -15.49
CA ASN A 321 13.51 0.36 -16.35
C ASN A 321 14.09 1.47 -15.47
N LYS A 322 15.37 1.75 -15.66
CA LYS A 322 16.15 2.68 -14.83
C LYS A 322 15.57 4.10 -14.76
N TYR A 323 14.58 4.40 -15.59
CA TYR A 323 14.04 5.75 -15.81
C TYR A 323 12.53 5.87 -15.58
N GLU A 324 11.89 4.87 -14.92
CA GLU A 324 10.48 4.88 -14.56
C GLU A 324 10.31 4.98 -13.04
N ALA A 325 9.13 5.42 -12.60
CA ALA A 325 8.77 5.46 -11.19
C ALA A 325 8.80 4.05 -10.56
N LEU A 326 9.43 3.92 -9.40
CA LEU A 326 9.67 2.63 -8.73
C LEU A 326 8.64 2.31 -7.65
N TYR A 327 8.09 3.33 -6.99
CA TYR A 327 7.32 3.19 -5.75
C TYR A 327 5.82 3.47 -5.91
N LEU A 328 5.34 3.85 -7.11
CA LEU A 328 3.97 4.28 -7.35
C LEU A 328 3.05 3.09 -7.67
N ASP A 329 2.31 2.61 -6.69
CA ASP A 329 1.28 1.59 -6.87
C ASP A 329 -0.12 2.20 -6.78
N ARG A 330 -0.83 2.25 -7.90
CA ARG A 330 -2.17 2.85 -8.01
C ARG A 330 -3.23 2.12 -7.17
N LEU A 331 -3.04 0.84 -6.85
CA LEU A 331 -3.97 0.09 -6.02
C LEU A 331 -3.97 0.58 -4.57
N LEU A 332 -2.84 1.14 -4.10
CA LEU A 332 -2.74 1.69 -2.75
C LEU A 332 -3.53 2.99 -2.58
N ILE A 333 -3.79 3.73 -3.66
CA ILE A 333 -4.49 5.03 -3.61
C ILE A 333 -5.85 4.87 -2.93
N THR A 334 -6.65 3.91 -3.39
CA THR A 334 -8.02 3.70 -2.88
C THR A 334 -8.07 2.86 -1.60
N GLN A 335 -7.09 1.98 -1.38
CA GLN A 335 -7.12 1.03 -0.26
C GLN A 335 -6.37 1.51 0.98
N ALA A 336 -5.32 2.29 0.80
CA ALA A 336 -4.49 2.80 1.87
C ALA A 336 -3.80 4.12 1.48
N PRO A 337 -4.56 5.24 1.35
CA PRO A 337 -4.04 6.53 0.86
C PRO A 337 -2.80 7.03 1.63
N ALA A 338 -2.76 6.82 2.95
CA ALA A 338 -1.61 7.17 3.78
C ALA A 338 -0.33 6.40 3.38
N ILE A 339 -0.45 5.12 3.02
CA ILE A 339 0.68 4.32 2.53
C ILE A 339 1.08 4.79 1.13
N ALA A 340 0.10 5.07 0.26
CA ALA A 340 0.34 5.63 -1.07
C ALA A 340 1.13 6.94 -0.99
N LEU A 341 0.74 7.85 -0.08
CA LEU A 341 1.45 9.11 0.16
C LEU A 341 2.89 8.90 0.65
N GLY A 342 3.10 7.87 1.48
CA GLY A 342 4.44 7.49 1.90
C GLY A 342 5.31 6.92 0.80
N ASN A 343 4.74 6.20 -0.16
CA ASN A 343 5.44 5.74 -1.34
C ASN A 343 5.77 6.91 -2.27
N ALA A 344 4.86 7.89 -2.38
CA ALA A 344 5.13 9.14 -3.09
C ALA A 344 6.35 9.89 -2.54
N LYS A 345 6.55 9.92 -1.20
CA LYS A 345 7.78 10.49 -0.61
C LYS A 345 9.05 9.72 -1.01
N LYS A 346 8.99 8.39 -1.09
CA LYS A 346 10.13 7.59 -1.55
C LYS A 346 10.43 7.85 -3.03
N GLU A 347 9.39 8.00 -3.84
CA GLU A 347 9.56 8.37 -5.25
C GLU A 347 10.12 9.78 -5.41
N LEU A 348 9.76 10.71 -4.54
CA LEU A 348 10.36 12.05 -4.49
C LEU A 348 11.88 11.98 -4.29
N VAL A 349 12.36 11.11 -3.40
CA VAL A 349 13.80 10.89 -3.17
C VAL A 349 14.46 10.26 -4.40
N HIS A 350 13.78 9.37 -5.09
CA HIS A 350 14.25 8.77 -6.35
C HIS A 350 14.36 9.82 -7.45
N LEU A 351 13.34 10.66 -7.64
CA LEU A 351 13.37 11.82 -8.53
C LEU A 351 14.56 12.75 -8.22
N ALA A 352 14.75 13.09 -6.94
CA ALA A 352 15.85 13.92 -6.48
C ALA A 352 17.23 13.35 -6.86
N SER A 353 17.39 12.02 -6.82
CA SER A 353 18.64 11.38 -7.21
C SER A 353 19.01 11.62 -8.68
N TYR A 354 18.01 11.65 -9.58
CA TYR A 354 18.24 11.97 -11.00
C TYR A 354 18.52 13.44 -11.23
N ALA A 355 17.83 14.35 -10.53
CA ALA A 355 18.09 15.78 -10.61
C ALA A 355 19.54 16.11 -10.19
N ILE A 356 20.04 15.48 -9.12
CA ILE A 356 21.45 15.62 -8.69
C ILE A 356 22.42 15.01 -9.71
N GLN A 357 22.13 13.83 -10.23
CA GLN A 357 22.98 13.20 -11.26
C GLN A 357 23.03 14.04 -12.55
N SER A 358 21.93 14.72 -12.90
CA SER A 358 21.88 15.67 -14.01
C SER A 358 22.80 16.87 -13.74
N LEU A 359 22.75 17.44 -12.53
CA LEU A 359 23.64 18.53 -12.11
C LEU A 359 25.13 18.12 -12.16
N GLU A 360 25.46 16.92 -11.66
CA GLU A 360 26.83 16.38 -11.70
C GLU A 360 27.32 16.18 -13.13
N ALA A 361 26.46 15.62 -14.01
CA ALA A 361 26.78 15.40 -15.41
C ALA A 361 26.97 16.73 -16.15
N SER A 362 26.11 17.74 -15.88
CA SER A 362 26.24 19.08 -16.52
C SER A 362 27.53 19.77 -16.14
N TYR A 363 27.95 19.69 -14.89
CA TYR A 363 29.26 20.25 -14.48
C TYR A 363 30.44 19.45 -15.03
N ALA A 364 30.33 18.11 -15.10
CA ALA A 364 31.36 17.27 -15.70
C ALA A 364 31.54 17.58 -17.20
N PHE A 365 30.45 17.92 -17.90
CA PHE A 365 30.52 18.39 -19.29
C PHE A 365 31.21 19.75 -19.40
N PHE A 366 30.86 20.72 -18.54
CA PHE A 366 31.53 22.02 -18.46
C PHE A 366 33.03 21.87 -18.22
N ALA A 367 33.45 21.00 -17.30
CA ALA A 367 34.84 20.85 -16.89
C ALA A 367 35.71 20.07 -17.89
N LYS A 368 35.12 19.10 -18.63
CA LYS A 368 35.88 18.15 -19.48
C LYS A 368 35.60 18.28 -20.97
N GLY A 369 34.47 18.86 -21.38
CA GLY A 369 34.07 18.99 -22.79
C GLY A 369 33.76 17.67 -23.50
N ASP A 370 33.50 16.58 -22.77
CA ASP A 370 33.24 15.23 -23.32
C ASP A 370 31.74 15.00 -23.49
N GLU A 371 31.27 14.88 -24.73
CA GLU A 371 29.85 14.73 -25.13
C GLU A 371 29.12 13.61 -24.39
N LYS A 372 29.81 12.58 -23.94
CA LYS A 372 29.17 11.51 -23.12
C LYS A 372 28.50 12.03 -21.85
N TYR A 373 28.94 13.18 -21.31
CA TYR A 373 28.28 13.79 -20.16
C TYR A 373 27.06 14.58 -20.56
N PHE A 374 27.04 15.16 -21.75
CA PHE A 374 25.84 15.78 -22.31
C PHE A 374 24.72 14.74 -22.55
N ASP A 375 25.07 13.60 -23.19
CA ASP A 375 24.14 12.47 -23.37
C ASP A 375 23.56 11.96 -22.04
N LYS A 376 24.34 12.02 -20.94
CA LYS A 376 23.84 11.66 -19.62
C LYS A 376 22.85 12.66 -19.08
N VAL A 377 23.07 13.96 -19.28
CA VAL A 377 22.14 15.01 -18.86
C VAL A 377 20.79 14.79 -19.54
N GLU A 378 20.74 14.54 -20.86
CA GLU A 378 19.51 14.29 -21.60
C GLU A 378 18.76 13.04 -21.09
N LYS A 379 19.49 11.97 -20.73
CA LYS A 379 18.90 10.77 -20.14
C LYS A 379 18.30 11.02 -18.75
N TYR A 380 19.00 11.79 -17.93
CA TYR A 380 18.50 12.13 -16.59
C TYR A 380 17.33 13.10 -16.65
N GLU A 381 17.31 14.04 -17.61
CA GLU A 381 16.17 14.90 -17.89
C GLU A 381 14.92 14.07 -18.27
N THR A 382 15.10 13.12 -19.18
CA THR A 382 14.02 12.20 -19.57
C THR A 382 13.48 11.45 -18.34
N ALA A 383 14.36 11.00 -17.44
CA ALA A 383 13.96 10.34 -16.21
C ALA A 383 13.21 11.27 -15.24
N VAL A 384 13.73 12.49 -15.04
CA VAL A 384 13.09 13.51 -14.19
C VAL A 384 11.69 13.82 -14.70
N ASN A 385 11.53 14.10 -15.99
CA ASN A 385 10.24 14.45 -16.60
C ASN A 385 9.23 13.29 -16.52
N SER A 386 9.66 12.05 -16.77
CA SER A 386 8.79 10.87 -16.68
C SER A 386 8.31 10.63 -15.24
N ILE A 387 9.21 10.70 -14.26
CA ILE A 387 8.86 10.48 -12.85
C ILE A 387 8.02 11.64 -12.31
N ASP A 388 8.30 12.89 -12.71
CA ASP A 388 7.48 14.06 -12.35
C ASP A 388 6.03 13.88 -12.80
N GLU A 389 5.79 13.53 -14.08
CA GLU A 389 4.45 13.32 -14.63
C GLU A 389 3.70 12.21 -13.90
N GLU A 390 4.36 11.06 -13.67
CA GLU A 390 3.77 9.92 -12.98
C GLU A 390 3.47 10.23 -11.51
N LEU A 391 4.42 10.83 -10.79
CA LEU A 391 4.30 11.18 -9.38
C LEU A 391 3.24 12.26 -9.16
N THR A 392 3.21 13.28 -10.01
CA THR A 392 2.20 14.35 -9.96
C THR A 392 0.79 13.76 -10.19
N THR A 393 0.62 12.90 -11.20
CA THR A 393 -0.66 12.21 -11.46
C THR A 393 -1.07 11.36 -10.25
N TYR A 394 -0.14 10.61 -9.69
CA TYR A 394 -0.37 9.77 -8.51
C TYR A 394 -0.80 10.58 -7.29
N LEU A 395 -0.18 11.74 -7.04
CA LEU A 395 -0.55 12.64 -5.94
C LEU A 395 -1.93 13.27 -6.15
N ILE A 396 -2.29 13.62 -7.39
CA ILE A 396 -3.64 14.10 -7.75
C ILE A 396 -4.67 13.02 -7.47
N ASP A 397 -4.40 11.76 -7.86
CA ASP A 397 -5.30 10.66 -7.58
C ASP A 397 -5.48 10.44 -6.07
N ILE A 398 -4.40 10.53 -5.26
CA ILE A 398 -4.48 10.47 -3.79
C ILE A 398 -5.33 11.63 -3.23
N SER A 399 -5.27 12.83 -3.81
CA SER A 399 -6.03 13.99 -3.33
C SER A 399 -7.55 13.83 -3.43
N ASN A 400 -8.02 12.91 -4.27
CA ASN A 400 -9.44 12.58 -4.41
C ASN A 400 -9.95 11.63 -3.31
N GLU A 401 -9.06 11.07 -2.49
CA GLU A 401 -9.40 10.17 -1.39
C GLU A 401 -9.57 10.93 -0.07
N SER A 402 -10.13 10.23 0.92
CA SER A 402 -10.39 10.82 2.25
C SER A 402 -9.12 10.89 3.09
N LEU A 403 -8.40 12.00 3.01
CA LEU A 403 -7.20 12.28 3.80
C LEU A 403 -7.51 13.06 5.09
N SER A 404 -6.68 12.89 6.10
CA SER A 404 -6.64 13.75 7.29
C SER A 404 -6.06 15.14 6.94
N VAL A 405 -6.21 16.11 7.84
CA VAL A 405 -5.62 17.45 7.64
C VAL A 405 -4.11 17.37 7.48
N SER A 406 -3.43 16.60 8.35
CA SER A 406 -1.98 16.41 8.28
C SER A 406 -1.51 15.71 7.00
N GLU A 407 -2.26 14.71 6.51
CA GLU A 407 -1.95 14.04 5.24
C GLU A 407 -2.12 14.98 4.03
N ASN A 408 -3.12 15.87 4.06
CA ASN A 408 -3.29 16.89 3.02
C ASN A 408 -2.14 17.91 3.02
N GLU A 409 -1.63 18.30 4.19
CA GLU A 409 -0.45 19.18 4.30
C GLU A 409 0.78 18.49 3.72
N VAL A 410 1.00 17.22 4.05
CA VAL A 410 2.08 16.41 3.48
C VAL A 410 1.93 16.27 1.96
N LEU A 411 0.74 15.99 1.45
CA LEU A 411 0.47 15.87 0.02
C LEU A 411 0.82 17.15 -0.74
N ALA A 412 0.37 18.30 -0.24
CA ALA A 412 0.67 19.61 -0.84
C ALA A 412 2.19 19.85 -0.84
N SER A 413 2.87 19.55 0.25
CA SER A 413 4.31 19.73 0.38
C SER A 413 5.11 18.80 -0.55
N VAL A 414 4.69 17.55 -0.74
CA VAL A 414 5.32 16.64 -1.71
C VAL A 414 5.12 17.15 -3.14
N LEU A 415 3.91 17.62 -3.49
CA LEU A 415 3.60 18.21 -4.81
C LEU A 415 4.50 19.41 -5.13
N ASP A 416 4.69 20.31 -4.17
CA ASP A 416 5.58 21.46 -4.34
C ASP A 416 7.05 21.01 -4.45
N SER A 417 7.45 19.97 -3.70
CA SER A 417 8.80 19.42 -3.76
C SER A 417 9.13 18.77 -5.11
N VAL A 418 8.14 18.15 -5.75
CA VAL A 418 8.28 17.60 -7.12
C VAL A 418 8.68 18.71 -8.09
N ARG A 419 7.99 19.86 -8.03
CA ARG A 419 8.30 21.03 -8.88
C ARG A 419 9.68 21.59 -8.61
N ASP A 420 10.10 21.68 -7.33
CA ASP A 420 11.43 22.17 -7.01
C ASP A 420 12.53 21.25 -7.59
N LEU A 421 12.33 19.94 -7.57
CA LEU A 421 13.27 18.96 -8.13
C LEU A 421 13.30 18.98 -9.66
N GLU A 422 12.16 19.14 -10.32
CA GLU A 422 12.08 19.34 -11.77
C GLU A 422 12.84 20.60 -12.18
N ARG A 423 12.69 21.72 -11.44
CA ARG A 423 13.46 22.95 -11.68
C ARG A 423 14.96 22.79 -11.49
N ILE A 424 15.40 21.97 -10.55
CA ILE A 424 16.83 21.63 -10.41
C ILE A 424 17.30 20.88 -11.66
N GLY A 425 16.53 19.94 -12.18
CA GLY A 425 16.81 19.22 -13.43
C GLY A 425 16.90 20.17 -14.63
N ASP A 426 15.89 21.01 -14.83
CA ASP A 426 15.84 22.03 -15.89
C ASP A 426 17.07 22.93 -15.89
N LEU A 427 17.49 23.43 -14.71
CA LEU A 427 18.66 24.29 -14.57
C LEU A 427 19.97 23.54 -14.83
N ALA A 428 20.03 22.25 -14.53
CA ALA A 428 21.18 21.41 -14.90
C ALA A 428 21.29 21.27 -16.43
N VAL A 429 20.16 21.04 -17.11
CA VAL A 429 20.08 21.01 -18.59
C VAL A 429 20.44 22.35 -19.19
N ALA A 430 19.92 23.46 -18.64
CA ALA A 430 20.26 24.81 -19.08
C ALA A 430 21.78 25.07 -18.95
N SER A 431 22.39 24.59 -17.87
CA SER A 431 23.85 24.70 -17.66
C SER A 431 24.63 23.86 -18.66
N ALA A 432 24.17 22.65 -19.03
CA ALA A 432 24.78 21.82 -20.04
C ALA A 432 24.67 22.46 -21.44
N ASN A 433 23.50 22.97 -21.78
CA ASN A 433 23.28 23.70 -23.05
C ASN A 433 24.18 24.96 -23.16
N LEU A 434 24.37 25.67 -22.05
CA LEU A 434 25.29 26.79 -21.97
C LEU A 434 26.74 26.35 -22.19
N SER A 435 27.17 25.21 -21.61
CA SER A 435 28.47 24.61 -21.84
C SER A 435 28.69 24.25 -23.31
N GLN A 436 27.70 23.66 -23.96
CA GLN A 436 27.73 23.29 -25.36
C GLN A 436 27.85 24.53 -26.26
N HIS A 437 27.10 25.60 -25.95
CA HIS A 437 27.18 26.86 -26.65
C HIS A 437 28.60 27.49 -26.54
N ILE A 438 29.18 27.50 -25.33
CA ILE A 438 30.52 28.01 -25.05
C ILE A 438 31.58 27.23 -25.86
N HIS A 439 31.46 25.90 -25.83
CA HIS A 439 32.39 25.03 -26.56
C HIS A 439 32.32 25.24 -28.07
N ASN A 440 31.10 25.28 -28.65
CA ASN A 440 30.86 25.46 -30.07
C ASN A 440 31.34 26.83 -30.58
N LYS A 441 31.37 27.87 -29.74
CA LYS A 441 31.84 29.21 -30.09
C LYS A 441 33.28 29.48 -29.72
N GLY A 442 33.97 28.51 -29.12
CA GLY A 442 35.35 28.68 -28.68
C GLY A 442 35.54 29.81 -27.65
N ILE A 443 34.55 29.99 -26.76
CA ILE A 443 34.61 30.99 -25.70
C ILE A 443 35.43 30.42 -24.55
N GLU A 444 36.48 31.13 -24.15
CA GLU A 444 37.37 30.70 -23.08
C GLU A 444 37.14 31.53 -21.81
N PHE A 445 37.03 30.85 -20.66
CA PHE A 445 37.11 31.48 -19.35
C PHE A 445 38.54 31.51 -18.83
N SER A 446 38.90 32.55 -18.10
CA SER A 446 40.16 32.59 -17.35
C SER A 446 40.17 31.50 -16.27
N ASP A 447 41.36 31.04 -15.87
CA ASP A 447 41.52 30.04 -14.82
C ASP A 447 40.89 30.49 -13.49
N THR A 448 40.92 31.80 -13.20
CA THR A 448 40.26 32.40 -12.05
C THR A 448 38.72 32.24 -12.14
N ALA A 449 38.14 32.52 -13.32
CA ALA A 449 36.69 32.37 -13.51
C ALA A 449 36.24 30.89 -13.41
N LYS A 450 37.04 29.97 -13.95
CA LYS A 450 36.80 28.53 -13.81
C LYS A 450 36.84 28.07 -12.35
N ALA A 451 37.83 28.55 -11.57
CA ALA A 451 37.95 28.23 -10.16
C ALA A 451 36.79 28.78 -9.32
N GLU A 452 36.34 30.01 -9.62
CA GLU A 452 35.18 30.62 -8.96
C GLU A 452 33.90 29.86 -9.26
N LEU A 453 33.63 29.48 -10.53
CA LEU A 453 32.48 28.65 -10.91
C LEU A 453 32.54 27.25 -10.27
N ALA A 454 33.72 26.66 -10.13
CA ALA A 454 33.90 25.39 -9.43
C ALA A 454 33.58 25.49 -7.93
N ASP A 455 33.94 26.58 -7.25
CA ASP A 455 33.59 26.79 -5.84
C ASP A 455 32.10 26.97 -5.66
N VAL A 456 31.46 27.79 -6.51
CA VAL A 456 29.97 27.97 -6.48
C VAL A 456 29.27 26.65 -6.75
N TYR A 457 29.68 25.88 -7.78
CA TYR A 457 29.11 24.55 -8.05
C TYR A 457 29.23 23.61 -6.85
N ASN A 458 30.43 23.51 -6.26
CA ASN A 458 30.66 22.60 -5.12
C ASN A 458 29.77 22.94 -3.92
N ARG A 459 29.56 24.23 -3.64
CA ARG A 459 28.66 24.68 -2.60
C ARG A 459 27.21 24.37 -2.92
N THR A 460 26.75 24.66 -4.13
CA THR A 460 25.42 24.34 -4.63
C THR A 460 25.15 22.83 -4.57
N HIS A 461 26.06 22.02 -5.10
CA HIS A 461 25.95 20.55 -5.08
C HIS A 461 25.84 20.01 -3.63
N ARG A 462 26.64 20.54 -2.71
CA ARG A 462 26.57 20.15 -1.30
C ARG A 462 25.23 20.54 -0.67
N ILE A 463 24.73 21.73 -0.93
CA ILE A 463 23.39 22.19 -0.48
C ILE A 463 22.33 21.23 -1.00
N ALA A 464 22.32 20.92 -2.29
CA ALA A 464 21.33 20.05 -2.91
C ALA A 464 21.40 18.62 -2.35
N LEU A 465 22.58 18.02 -2.17
CA LEU A 465 22.74 16.71 -1.55
C LEU A 465 22.26 16.66 -0.09
N ASP A 466 22.67 17.65 0.69
CA ASP A 466 22.30 17.68 2.11
C ASP A 466 20.81 17.99 2.29
N SER A 467 20.16 18.74 1.39
CA SER A 467 18.71 18.97 1.36
C SER A 467 17.93 17.66 1.19
N ILE A 468 18.38 16.75 0.32
CA ILE A 468 17.78 15.43 0.17
C ILE A 468 17.93 14.60 1.45
N ARG A 469 19.11 14.63 2.08
CA ARG A 469 19.33 13.94 3.37
C ARG A 469 18.40 14.46 4.47
N VAL A 470 18.21 15.77 4.53
CA VAL A 470 17.24 16.38 5.46
C VAL A 470 15.85 15.80 5.26
N VAL A 471 15.40 15.64 4.01
CA VAL A 471 14.08 15.07 3.68
C VAL A 471 14.01 13.57 4.03
N VAL A 472 15.08 12.81 3.80
CA VAL A 472 15.13 11.36 4.07
C VAL A 472 15.15 11.06 5.57
N ASP A 473 15.98 11.79 6.32
CA ASP A 473 16.32 11.48 7.71
C ASP A 473 15.51 12.33 8.72
N ASP A 474 14.72 13.30 8.26
CA ASP A 474 14.04 14.33 9.08
C ASP A 474 15.02 15.05 10.05
N ASP A 475 16.25 15.33 9.54
CA ASP A 475 17.32 15.89 10.36
C ASP A 475 17.25 17.41 10.44
N LYS A 476 16.62 17.92 11.50
CA LYS A 476 16.47 19.36 11.76
C LYS A 476 17.79 20.06 12.09
N VAL A 477 18.80 19.33 12.57
CA VAL A 477 20.13 19.90 12.84
C VAL A 477 20.87 20.16 11.52
N LEU A 478 20.84 19.18 10.63
CA LEU A 478 21.38 19.31 9.27
C LEU A 478 20.64 20.41 8.51
N ALA A 479 19.31 20.50 8.64
CA ALA A 479 18.50 21.55 8.04
C ALA A 479 19.03 22.97 8.38
N GLY A 480 19.27 23.24 9.65
CA GLY A 480 19.86 24.53 10.08
C GLY A 480 21.24 24.81 9.45
N GLN A 481 22.07 23.79 9.25
CA GLN A 481 23.36 23.93 8.59
C GLN A 481 23.23 24.23 7.08
N VAL A 482 22.25 23.62 6.43
CA VAL A 482 21.99 23.83 4.99
C VAL A 482 21.51 25.27 4.75
N ILE A 483 20.62 25.79 5.61
CA ILE A 483 20.16 27.19 5.55
C ILE A 483 21.34 28.16 5.65
N LEU A 484 22.24 27.96 6.63
CA LEU A 484 23.41 28.82 6.77
C LEU A 484 24.35 28.77 5.54
N ARG A 485 24.56 27.59 4.95
CA ARG A 485 25.37 27.44 3.73
C ARG A 485 24.73 28.13 2.52
N HIS A 486 23.40 28.12 2.43
CA HIS A 486 22.69 28.84 1.39
C HIS A 486 22.90 30.35 1.51
N GLU A 487 22.75 30.92 2.72
CA GLU A 487 23.05 32.34 2.96
C GLU A 487 24.50 32.72 2.61
N GLU A 488 25.46 31.84 2.89
CA GLU A 488 26.88 32.04 2.51
C GLU A 488 27.05 32.03 0.99
N LEU A 489 26.33 31.14 0.28
CA LEU A 489 26.36 31.06 -1.17
C LEU A 489 25.78 32.32 -1.82
N GLU A 490 24.67 32.85 -1.33
CA GLU A 490 24.11 34.12 -1.80
C GLU A 490 25.08 35.32 -1.63
N LYS A 491 25.77 35.36 -0.47
CA LYS A 491 26.77 36.41 -0.23
C LYS A 491 27.93 36.28 -1.20
N LEU A 492 28.41 35.06 -1.46
CA LEU A 492 29.48 34.77 -2.41
C LEU A 492 29.07 35.19 -3.83
N GLU A 493 27.87 34.81 -4.28
CA GLU A 493 27.32 35.18 -5.59
C GLU A 493 27.34 36.70 -5.80
N LYS A 494 26.82 37.46 -4.84
CA LYS A 494 26.78 38.94 -4.88
C LYS A 494 28.21 39.53 -4.95
N GLN A 495 29.17 38.93 -4.28
CA GLN A 495 30.59 39.33 -4.34
C GLN A 495 31.22 39.06 -5.71
N LEU A 496 31.00 37.84 -6.24
CA LEU A 496 31.53 37.43 -7.54
C LEU A 496 30.98 38.27 -8.68
N ARG A 497 29.69 38.64 -8.66
CA ARG A 497 29.11 39.58 -9.63
C ARG A 497 29.78 40.95 -9.59
N LYS A 498 30.07 41.48 -8.40
CA LYS A 498 30.78 42.77 -8.26
C LYS A 498 32.22 42.70 -8.80
N ILE A 499 32.93 41.61 -8.50
CA ILE A 499 34.29 41.37 -8.99
C ILE A 499 34.27 41.25 -10.52
N HIS A 500 33.33 40.48 -11.04
CA HIS A 500 33.19 40.27 -12.48
C HIS A 500 32.89 41.58 -13.24
N THR A 501 32.00 42.44 -12.71
CA THR A 501 31.71 43.76 -13.28
C THR A 501 32.99 44.64 -13.37
N LYS A 502 33.87 44.56 -12.36
CA LYS A 502 35.17 45.26 -12.41
C LYS A 502 36.08 44.71 -13.50
N ARG A 503 36.18 43.38 -13.65
CA ARG A 503 36.95 42.73 -14.71
C ARG A 503 36.47 43.13 -16.12
N LEU A 504 35.13 43.20 -16.31
CA LEU A 504 34.54 43.67 -17.56
C LEU A 504 34.93 45.11 -17.87
N ASN A 505 34.83 46.01 -16.88
CA ASN A 505 35.17 47.41 -17.04
C ASN A 505 36.70 47.64 -17.32
N ASN A 506 37.54 46.77 -16.78
CA ASN A 506 39.00 46.80 -17.01
C ASN A 506 39.40 46.14 -18.32
N GLY A 507 38.51 45.52 -19.07
CA GLY A 507 38.83 44.81 -20.31
C GLY A 507 39.55 43.46 -20.08
N GLU A 508 39.49 42.91 -18.88
CA GLU A 508 40.12 41.63 -18.50
C GLU A 508 39.37 40.40 -19.01
N CYS A 509 38.14 40.56 -19.49
CA CYS A 509 37.33 39.52 -20.11
C CYS A 509 36.46 40.07 -21.24
N THR A 510 36.10 39.21 -22.19
CA THR A 510 35.18 39.56 -23.28
C THR A 510 33.73 39.67 -22.75
N ALA A 511 32.93 40.55 -23.35
CA ALA A 511 31.52 40.72 -22.97
C ALA A 511 30.75 39.37 -23.05
N GLN A 512 31.08 38.54 -24.04
CA GLN A 512 30.42 37.27 -24.25
C GLN A 512 30.77 36.22 -23.15
N ALA A 513 32.06 36.14 -22.79
CA ALA A 513 32.46 35.32 -21.65
C ALA A 513 31.81 35.81 -20.34
N GLY A 514 31.67 37.16 -20.21
CA GLY A 514 31.07 37.78 -19.07
C GLY A 514 29.59 37.42 -18.88
N ILE A 515 28.82 37.44 -19.94
CA ILE A 515 27.38 37.06 -19.90
C ILE A 515 27.24 35.59 -19.47
N ASN A 516 27.98 34.68 -20.12
CA ASN A 516 27.92 33.25 -19.82
C ASN A 516 28.37 32.93 -18.38
N TYR A 517 29.34 33.68 -17.84
CA TYR A 517 29.75 33.54 -16.44
C TYR A 517 28.64 33.91 -15.47
N VAL A 518 27.90 35.00 -15.73
CA VAL A 518 26.78 35.43 -14.91
C VAL A 518 25.61 34.45 -15.00
N ASP A 519 25.39 33.86 -16.18
CA ASP A 519 24.36 32.84 -16.37
C ASP A 519 24.64 31.60 -15.52
N TYR A 520 25.89 31.10 -15.48
CA TYR A 520 26.28 29.98 -14.59
C TYR A 520 26.08 30.33 -13.12
N LEU A 521 26.47 31.51 -12.66
CA LEU A 521 26.25 31.95 -11.29
C LEU A 521 24.72 31.92 -10.97
N SER A 522 23.90 32.43 -11.89
CA SER A 522 22.45 32.41 -11.74
C SER A 522 21.89 31.01 -11.69
N HIS A 523 22.32 30.10 -12.57
CA HIS A 523 21.83 28.72 -12.59
C HIS A 523 22.13 28.01 -11.26
N TYR A 524 23.39 28.08 -10.80
CA TYR A 524 23.79 27.39 -9.55
C TYR A 524 23.13 27.99 -8.32
N THR A 525 22.96 29.31 -8.22
CA THR A 525 22.25 29.91 -7.09
C THR A 525 20.79 29.51 -7.08
N ARG A 526 20.11 29.54 -8.25
CA ARG A 526 18.71 29.09 -8.35
C ARG A 526 18.52 27.62 -8.04
N ILE A 527 19.50 26.74 -8.38
CA ILE A 527 19.46 25.34 -7.95
C ILE A 527 19.50 25.25 -6.42
N ALA A 528 20.33 26.05 -5.77
CA ALA A 528 20.39 26.11 -4.32
C ALA A 528 19.09 26.67 -3.70
N ASP A 529 18.45 27.66 -4.36
CA ASP A 529 17.16 28.21 -3.93
C ASP A 529 16.05 27.14 -3.96
N HIS A 530 15.98 26.33 -5.02
CA HIS A 530 15.03 25.21 -5.10
C HIS A 530 15.36 24.10 -4.09
N ALA A 531 16.65 23.84 -3.83
CA ALA A 531 17.05 22.85 -2.84
C ALA A 531 16.68 23.28 -1.40
N ILE A 532 16.79 24.57 -1.08
CA ILE A 532 16.43 25.08 0.26
C ILE A 532 14.93 25.00 0.53
N ASN A 533 14.06 25.15 -0.48
CA ASN A 533 12.62 24.97 -0.33
C ASN A 533 12.27 23.59 0.22
N LEU A 534 13.03 22.53 -0.13
CA LEU A 534 12.84 21.18 0.43
C LEU A 534 13.14 21.14 1.94
N VAL A 535 14.18 21.87 2.36
CA VAL A 535 14.62 21.93 3.76
C VAL A 535 13.63 22.71 4.63
N GLU A 536 13.09 23.81 4.12
CA GLU A 536 12.10 24.63 4.82
C GLU A 536 10.86 23.81 5.16
N LYS A 537 10.37 22.99 4.26
CA LYS A 537 9.20 22.09 4.47
C LYS A 537 9.42 21.07 5.60
N VAL A 538 10.66 20.59 5.76
CA VAL A 538 11.02 19.71 6.89
C VAL A 538 11.10 20.48 8.20
N THR A 539 11.65 21.70 8.19
CA THR A 539 11.71 22.54 9.40
C THR A 539 10.34 22.98 9.89
N GLU A 540 9.40 23.18 9.00
CA GLU A 540 7.99 23.47 9.29
C GLU A 540 7.21 22.22 9.78
N GLY A 541 7.81 21.04 9.66
CA GLY A 541 7.20 19.78 10.11
C GLY A 541 6.08 19.28 9.18
N VAL A 542 6.12 19.65 7.91
CA VAL A 542 5.09 19.34 6.91
C VAL A 542 5.45 18.11 6.07
N ILE A 543 6.74 17.77 5.92
CA ILE A 543 7.20 16.55 5.21
C ILE A 543 7.76 15.52 6.17
#